data_eb17e1fe9d66d7ebc898195223633a58
#
_entry.id   eb17e1fe9d66d7ebc898195223633a58
#
_cell.length_a   1.000
_cell.length_b   1.000
_cell.length_c   1.000
_cell.angle_alpha   90.00
_cell.angle_beta   90.00
_cell.angle_gamma   90.00
#
_symmetry.space_group_name_H-M   'P 1'
#
loop_
_entity.id
_entity.type
_entity.pdbx_description
1 polymer ?
#
loop_
_entity_poly.entity_id
_entity_poly.type
_entity_poly.pdbx_seq_one_letter_code
_entity_poly.pdbx_strand_id
1 'polypeptide(L)'
;MIKLKTGGAFFALFLFVGITTAAAQQSVKTPEQVAQSLVDAFNARDMDGILKAYASDSTAYSLPSGEVMLKGHDAIRKKFAGALDPKLKMKVEVVNRIVDGKFVIDKEKITGTANGKPVEFFGTVIYEITDGLIRKEWYPKNE
;
A
#
# COMPACT_ATOMS: atom_id res chain seq x y z
N MET A 1 -22.46 -19.09 -82.78
CA MET A 1 -21.69 -17.98 -82.19
C MET A 1 -22.14 -17.76 -80.76
N ILE A 2 -21.42 -18.32 -79.81
CA ILE A 2 -21.78 -18.20 -78.36
C ILE A 2 -20.63 -17.43 -77.72
N LYS A 3 -20.91 -16.24 -77.20
CA LYS A 3 -19.95 -15.45 -76.42
C LYS A 3 -20.06 -15.84 -74.94
N LEU A 4 -19.01 -16.44 -74.41
CA LEU A 4 -18.81 -16.64 -72.98
C LEU A 4 -18.41 -15.33 -72.32
N LYS A 5 -19.18 -14.87 -71.32
CA LYS A 5 -18.77 -13.80 -70.39
C LYS A 5 -18.18 -14.46 -69.15
N THR A 6 -16.90 -14.25 -68.94
CA THR A 6 -16.15 -14.56 -67.74
C THR A 6 -16.45 -13.50 -66.68
N GLY A 7 -17.20 -13.88 -65.62
CA GLY A 7 -17.37 -13.06 -64.42
C GLY A 7 -16.28 -13.41 -63.41
N GLY A 8 -15.36 -12.50 -63.17
CA GLY A 8 -14.37 -12.65 -62.10
C GLY A 8 -15.00 -12.36 -60.76
N ALA A 9 -15.00 -13.36 -59.88
CA ALA A 9 -15.35 -13.18 -58.46
C ALA A 9 -14.13 -12.66 -57.69
N PHE A 10 -14.17 -11.42 -57.28
CA PHE A 10 -13.22 -10.86 -56.34
C PHE A 10 -13.55 -11.39 -54.95
N PHE A 11 -12.73 -12.30 -54.42
CA PHE A 11 -12.80 -12.76 -53.03
C PHE A 11 -12.00 -11.74 -52.17
N ALA A 12 -12.69 -10.84 -51.49
CA ALA A 12 -12.08 -9.93 -50.53
C ALA A 12 -11.83 -10.71 -49.22
N LEU A 13 -10.57 -11.05 -48.98
CA LEU A 13 -10.12 -11.66 -47.74
C LEU A 13 -10.03 -10.57 -46.64
N PHE A 14 -11.03 -10.47 -45.80
CA PHE A 14 -10.99 -9.63 -44.61
C PHE A 14 -10.09 -10.29 -43.57
N LEU A 15 -8.86 -9.79 -43.42
CA LEU A 15 -8.01 -10.12 -42.25
C LEU A 15 -8.58 -9.41 -41.01
N PHE A 16 -9.27 -10.18 -40.14
CA PHE A 16 -9.61 -9.71 -38.83
C PHE A 16 -8.36 -9.76 -37.94
N VAL A 17 -7.69 -8.61 -37.81
CA VAL A 17 -6.62 -8.44 -36.81
C VAL A 17 -7.33 -8.32 -35.46
N GLY A 18 -7.42 -9.44 -34.73
CA GLY A 18 -7.89 -9.46 -33.36
C GLY A 18 -6.90 -8.74 -32.45
N ILE A 19 -7.21 -7.51 -32.03
CA ILE A 19 -6.46 -6.81 -30.99
C ILE A 19 -6.83 -7.47 -29.66
N THR A 20 -6.04 -8.43 -29.20
CA THR A 20 -6.13 -8.94 -27.84
C THR A 20 -5.56 -7.88 -26.90
N THR A 21 -6.40 -7.05 -26.31
CA THR A 21 -6.02 -6.21 -25.17
C THR A 21 -5.77 -7.15 -24.00
N ALA A 22 -4.50 -7.48 -23.76
CA ALA A 22 -4.08 -8.09 -22.50
C ALA A 22 -4.33 -7.06 -21.41
N ALA A 23 -5.45 -7.19 -20.69
CA ALA A 23 -5.64 -6.48 -19.44
C ALA A 23 -4.52 -6.92 -18.50
N ALA A 24 -3.59 -6.03 -18.19
CA ALA A 24 -2.56 -6.28 -17.20
C ALA A 24 -3.28 -6.53 -15.87
N GLN A 25 -3.34 -7.78 -15.46
CA GLN A 25 -3.88 -8.19 -14.18
C GLN A 25 -2.93 -7.65 -13.12
N GLN A 26 -3.32 -6.55 -12.47
CA GLN A 26 -2.52 -5.93 -11.42
C GLN A 26 -2.44 -6.94 -10.28
N SER A 27 -1.28 -7.56 -10.11
CA SER A 27 -1.05 -8.54 -9.05
C SER A 27 -1.25 -7.87 -7.69
N VAL A 28 -2.03 -8.52 -6.82
CA VAL A 28 -2.23 -8.05 -5.44
C VAL A 28 -0.85 -8.00 -4.76
N LYS A 29 -0.53 -6.87 -4.12
CA LYS A 29 0.72 -6.69 -3.39
C LYS A 29 0.89 -7.75 -2.30
N THR A 30 2.10 -8.26 -2.14
CA THR A 30 2.45 -9.12 -0.99
C THR A 30 2.38 -8.33 0.32
N PRO A 31 2.23 -9.00 1.48
CA PRO A 31 2.25 -8.33 2.78
C PRO A 31 3.48 -7.43 2.98
N GLU A 32 4.65 -7.91 2.61
CA GLU A 32 5.89 -7.13 2.66
C GLU A 32 5.82 -5.86 1.80
N GLN A 33 5.33 -5.98 0.56
CA GLN A 33 5.18 -4.85 -0.35
C GLN A 33 4.19 -3.81 0.16
N VAL A 34 3.12 -4.25 0.84
CA VAL A 34 2.14 -3.33 1.45
C VAL A 34 2.78 -2.57 2.60
N ALA A 35 3.45 -3.27 3.53
CA ALA A 35 4.16 -2.64 4.65
C ALA A 35 5.22 -1.65 4.15
N GLN A 36 6.00 -2.04 3.13
CA GLN A 36 7.00 -1.14 2.55
C GLN A 36 6.35 0.09 1.89
N SER A 37 5.24 -0.09 1.15
CA SER A 37 4.55 1.04 0.52
C SER A 37 4.00 2.05 1.54
N LEU A 38 3.62 1.60 2.75
CA LEU A 38 3.23 2.50 3.83
C LEU A 38 4.41 3.35 4.31
N VAL A 39 5.58 2.74 4.55
CA VAL A 39 6.81 3.44 4.96
C VAL A 39 7.23 4.46 3.89
N ASP A 40 7.20 4.06 2.62
CA ASP A 40 7.56 4.94 1.50
C ASP A 40 6.61 6.13 1.39
N ALA A 41 5.29 5.89 1.50
CA ALA A 41 4.28 6.94 1.48
C ALA A 41 4.44 7.91 2.68
N PHE A 42 4.72 7.39 3.88
CA PHE A 42 5.01 8.22 5.05
C PHE A 42 6.22 9.13 4.81
N ASN A 43 7.33 8.56 4.34
CA ASN A 43 8.55 9.30 4.07
C ASN A 43 8.40 10.33 2.93
N ALA A 44 7.52 10.03 1.96
CA ALA A 44 7.14 10.96 0.89
C ALA A 44 6.09 12.01 1.32
N ARG A 45 5.54 11.92 2.54
CA ARG A 45 4.40 12.72 3.03
C ARG A 45 3.15 12.58 2.18
N ASP A 46 2.96 11.42 1.58
CA ASP A 46 1.83 11.09 0.71
C ASP A 46 0.69 10.48 1.54
N MET A 47 -0.26 11.33 1.99
CA MET A 47 -1.43 10.90 2.75
C MET A 47 -2.32 9.93 1.98
N ASP A 48 -2.47 10.12 0.68
CA ASP A 48 -3.30 9.25 -0.14
C ASP A 48 -2.62 7.89 -0.34
N GLY A 49 -1.30 7.87 -0.48
CA GLY A 49 -0.51 6.64 -0.49
C GLY A 49 -0.62 5.88 0.84
N ILE A 50 -0.58 6.59 1.98
CA ILE A 50 -0.82 5.98 3.30
C ILE A 50 -2.19 5.33 3.35
N LEU A 51 -3.26 6.07 3.03
CA LEU A 51 -4.63 5.54 3.10
C LEU A 51 -4.88 4.36 2.14
N LYS A 52 -4.19 4.33 1.00
CA LYS A 52 -4.25 3.20 0.06
C LYS A 52 -3.64 1.91 0.61
N ALA A 53 -2.77 2.00 1.62
CA ALA A 53 -2.22 0.82 2.27
C ALA A 53 -3.21 0.17 3.26
N TYR A 54 -4.21 0.91 3.74
CA TYR A 54 -5.16 0.45 4.76
C TYR A 54 -6.52 0.08 4.17
N ALA A 55 -7.15 -0.95 4.75
CA ALA A 55 -8.58 -1.16 4.57
C ALA A 55 -9.39 -0.01 5.21
N SER A 56 -10.54 0.30 4.64
CA SER A 56 -11.39 1.41 5.13
C SER A 56 -11.89 1.22 6.57
N ASP A 57 -11.94 -0.02 7.05
CA ASP A 57 -12.37 -0.45 8.38
C ASP A 57 -11.21 -0.92 9.28
N SER A 58 -9.96 -0.70 8.85
CA SER A 58 -8.78 -1.14 9.59
C SER A 58 -8.77 -0.62 11.02
N THR A 59 -8.18 -1.43 11.92
CA THR A 59 -8.17 -1.13 13.35
C THR A 59 -6.75 -1.30 13.92
N ALA A 60 -6.33 -0.34 14.74
CA ALA A 60 -5.06 -0.40 15.47
C ALA A 60 -5.29 -0.60 16.97
N TYR A 61 -4.44 -1.40 17.60
CA TYR A 61 -4.53 -1.82 18.99
C TYR A 61 -3.25 -1.54 19.77
N SER A 62 -3.38 -1.25 21.03
CA SER A 62 -2.26 -1.22 21.97
C SER A 62 -2.00 -2.61 22.56
N LEU A 63 -0.74 -3.02 22.73
CA LEU A 63 -0.37 -4.23 23.45
C LEU A 63 0.35 -3.88 24.76
N PRO A 64 0.12 -4.65 25.84
CA PRO A 64 -0.68 -5.88 25.92
C PRO A 64 -2.17 -5.66 26.17
N SER A 65 -2.66 -4.41 26.33
CA SER A 65 -4.04 -4.14 26.76
C SER A 65 -5.11 -4.59 25.78
N GLY A 66 -4.80 -4.67 24.47
CA GLY A 66 -5.79 -4.92 23.42
C GLY A 66 -6.74 -3.75 23.17
N GLU A 67 -6.47 -2.59 23.77
CA GLU A 67 -7.28 -1.38 23.59
C GLU A 67 -7.24 -0.89 22.15
N VAL A 68 -8.41 -0.52 21.61
CA VAL A 68 -8.52 0.09 20.28
C VAL A 68 -8.00 1.52 20.34
N MET A 69 -6.94 1.77 19.60
CA MET A 69 -6.32 3.11 19.47
C MET A 69 -6.91 3.92 18.32
N LEU A 70 -7.16 3.25 17.19
CA LEU A 70 -7.64 3.87 15.95
C LEU A 70 -8.59 2.92 15.24
N LYS A 71 -9.59 3.48 14.54
CA LYS A 71 -10.48 2.71 13.68
C LYS A 71 -10.88 3.52 12.46
N GLY A 72 -10.64 2.92 11.26
CA GLY A 72 -11.04 3.45 9.97
C GLY A 72 -10.17 4.60 9.45
N HIS A 73 -10.39 4.95 8.20
CA HIS A 73 -9.57 5.93 7.46
C HIS A 73 -9.53 7.31 8.11
N ASP A 74 -10.63 7.79 8.71
CA ASP A 74 -10.66 9.12 9.33
C ASP A 74 -9.72 9.22 10.53
N ALA A 75 -9.69 8.17 11.38
CA ALA A 75 -8.78 8.12 12.53
C ALA A 75 -7.32 7.99 12.08
N ILE A 76 -7.06 7.18 11.04
CA ILE A 76 -5.74 7.03 10.43
C ILE A 76 -5.27 8.36 9.83
N ARG A 77 -6.12 9.03 9.05
CA ARG A 77 -5.81 10.35 8.49
C ARG A 77 -5.45 11.36 9.58
N LYS A 78 -6.22 11.41 10.65
CA LYS A 78 -5.96 12.31 11.77
C LYS A 78 -4.63 12.02 12.47
N LYS A 79 -4.31 10.74 12.70
CA LYS A 79 -3.01 10.32 13.28
C LYS A 79 -1.85 10.78 12.41
N PHE A 80 -1.88 10.42 11.13
CA PHE A 80 -0.77 10.71 10.22
C PHE A 80 -0.66 12.20 9.87
N ALA A 81 -1.75 12.95 9.82
CA ALA A 81 -1.70 14.40 9.57
C ALA A 81 -0.80 15.12 10.58
N GLY A 82 -0.85 14.74 11.86
CA GLY A 82 0.04 15.27 12.88
C GLY A 82 1.50 14.87 12.65
N ALA A 83 1.76 13.61 12.33
CA ALA A 83 3.12 13.09 12.11
C ALA A 83 3.76 13.62 10.81
N LEU A 84 2.95 13.95 9.80
CA LEU A 84 3.42 14.50 8.53
C LEU A 84 3.66 16.01 8.54
N ASP A 85 3.47 16.72 9.66
CA ASP A 85 3.80 18.15 9.76
C ASP A 85 5.26 18.36 9.33
N PRO A 86 5.51 19.19 8.28
CA PRO A 86 6.86 19.43 7.76
C PRO A 86 7.84 19.94 8.82
N LYS A 87 7.35 20.62 9.86
CA LYS A 87 8.17 21.14 10.97
C LYS A 87 8.79 20.04 11.80
N LEU A 88 8.13 18.88 11.89
CA LEU A 88 8.62 17.73 12.65
C LEU A 88 9.69 16.95 11.91
N LYS A 89 9.81 17.09 10.59
CA LYS A 89 10.79 16.39 9.75
C LYS A 89 10.85 14.89 10.02
N MET A 90 9.71 14.29 10.40
CA MET A 90 9.64 12.87 10.76
C MET A 90 10.03 11.99 9.58
N LYS A 91 10.80 10.95 9.88
CA LYS A 91 11.25 9.91 8.95
C LYS A 91 11.23 8.57 9.65
N VAL A 92 10.83 7.53 8.91
CA VAL A 92 10.82 6.13 9.36
C VAL A 92 11.83 5.34 8.55
N GLU A 93 12.63 4.54 9.24
CA GLU A 93 13.55 3.56 8.69
C GLU A 93 13.23 2.19 9.31
N VAL A 94 13.01 1.17 8.47
CA VAL A 94 12.82 -0.20 8.95
C VAL A 94 14.19 -0.79 9.25
N VAL A 95 14.47 -1.02 10.54
CA VAL A 95 15.75 -1.58 11.01
C VAL A 95 15.76 -3.10 10.86
N ASN A 96 14.61 -3.72 11.10
CA ASN A 96 14.43 -5.16 10.94
C ASN A 96 12.97 -5.45 10.59
N ARG A 97 12.75 -6.42 9.70
CA ARG A 97 11.43 -6.90 9.28
C ARG A 97 11.36 -8.40 9.35
N ILE A 98 10.28 -8.91 9.92
CA ILE A 98 9.91 -10.32 9.90
C ILE A 98 8.60 -10.44 9.14
N VAL A 99 8.55 -11.36 8.17
CA VAL A 99 7.35 -11.66 7.40
C VAL A 99 6.95 -13.11 7.69
N ASP A 100 5.73 -13.30 8.19
CA ASP A 100 5.17 -14.62 8.47
C ASP A 100 3.72 -14.69 7.95
N GLY A 101 3.56 -15.28 6.76
CA GLY A 101 2.29 -15.35 6.06
C GLY A 101 1.68 -13.96 5.85
N LYS A 102 0.51 -13.71 6.47
CA LYS A 102 -0.18 -12.42 6.40
C LYS A 102 0.34 -11.38 7.41
N PHE A 103 1.27 -11.75 8.28
CA PHE A 103 1.82 -10.86 9.27
C PHE A 103 3.16 -10.27 8.83
N VAL A 104 3.33 -8.97 9.10
CA VAL A 104 4.61 -8.28 8.98
C VAL A 104 4.89 -7.61 10.32
N ILE A 105 6.09 -7.82 10.85
CA ILE A 105 6.55 -7.22 12.10
C ILE A 105 7.75 -6.34 11.76
N ASP A 106 7.61 -5.03 11.93
CA ASP A 106 8.66 -4.07 11.70
C ASP A 106 9.22 -3.54 13.03
N LYS A 107 10.52 -3.57 13.15
CA LYS A 107 11.27 -2.74 14.09
C LYS A 107 11.66 -1.48 13.36
N GLU A 108 11.12 -0.35 13.80
CA GLU A 108 11.30 0.93 13.14
C GLU A 108 12.17 1.86 13.98
N LYS A 109 13.04 2.59 13.29
CA LYS A 109 13.74 3.74 13.81
C LYS A 109 13.03 4.99 13.29
N ILE A 110 12.54 5.81 14.20
CA ILE A 110 11.86 7.06 13.88
C ILE A 110 12.76 8.21 14.26
N THR A 111 13.05 9.09 13.30
CA THR A 111 13.82 10.31 13.52
C THR A 111 12.96 11.53 13.20
N GLY A 112 13.31 12.68 13.78
CA GLY A 112 12.58 13.92 13.49
C GLY A 112 13.06 15.07 14.34
N THR A 113 12.18 16.06 14.51
CA THR A 113 12.45 17.25 15.33
C THR A 113 11.26 17.50 16.26
N ALA A 114 11.52 17.67 17.55
CA ALA A 114 10.52 18.09 18.54
C ALA A 114 11.04 19.30 19.30
N ASN A 115 10.24 20.37 19.37
CA ASN A 115 10.62 21.64 20.00
C ASN A 115 11.96 22.19 19.49
N GLY A 116 12.21 22.03 18.18
CA GLY A 116 13.44 22.50 17.53
C GLY A 116 14.68 21.64 17.79
N LYS A 117 14.55 20.51 18.51
CA LYS A 117 15.66 19.58 18.82
C LYS A 117 15.50 18.28 18.06
N PRO A 118 16.60 17.66 17.57
CA PRO A 118 16.56 16.34 17.00
C PRO A 118 16.02 15.32 18.00
N VAL A 119 15.17 14.41 17.53
CA VAL A 119 14.67 13.27 18.30
C VAL A 119 14.88 11.98 17.50
N GLU A 120 15.15 10.90 18.23
CA GLU A 120 15.26 9.56 17.70
C GLU A 120 14.63 8.58 18.70
N PHE A 121 13.81 7.67 18.22
CA PHE A 121 13.27 6.58 19.03
C PHE A 121 12.99 5.35 18.18
N PHE A 122 12.83 4.21 18.84
CA PHE A 122 12.52 2.95 18.20
C PHE A 122 11.09 2.53 18.55
N GLY A 123 10.38 2.03 17.55
CA GLY A 123 9.07 1.42 17.70
C GLY A 123 9.04 0.01 17.15
N THR A 124 8.02 -0.74 17.54
CA THR A 124 7.67 -2.00 16.90
C THR A 124 6.21 -1.90 16.49
N VAL A 125 5.91 -2.32 15.28
CA VAL A 125 4.54 -2.44 14.78
C VAL A 125 4.34 -3.81 14.18
N ILE A 126 3.17 -4.39 14.39
CA ILE A 126 2.75 -5.66 13.81
C ILE A 126 1.57 -5.36 12.90
N TYR A 127 1.65 -5.80 11.66
CA TYR A 127 0.58 -5.65 10.67
C TYR A 127 -0.05 -7.00 10.36
N GLU A 128 -1.37 -7.05 10.28
CA GLU A 128 -2.12 -8.12 9.60
C GLU A 128 -2.58 -7.60 8.25
N ILE A 129 -2.09 -8.23 7.17
CA ILE A 129 -2.29 -7.79 5.80
C ILE A 129 -2.96 -8.90 5.00
N THR A 130 -4.13 -8.61 4.45
CA THR A 130 -4.87 -9.51 3.55
C THR A 130 -5.43 -8.73 2.38
N ASP A 131 -5.51 -9.36 1.21
CA ASP A 131 -6.00 -8.74 -0.03
C ASP A 131 -5.26 -7.45 -0.40
N GLY A 132 -3.95 -7.39 -0.08
CA GLY A 132 -3.11 -6.23 -0.38
C GLY A 132 -3.39 -5.01 0.49
N LEU A 133 -4.07 -5.16 1.65
CA LEU A 133 -4.43 -4.08 2.57
C LEU A 133 -4.14 -4.46 4.03
N ILE A 134 -3.70 -3.47 4.79
CA ILE A 134 -3.57 -3.57 6.25
C ILE A 134 -4.97 -3.58 6.86
N ARG A 135 -5.31 -4.69 7.55
CA ARG A 135 -6.57 -4.86 8.26
C ARG A 135 -6.46 -4.51 9.72
N LYS A 136 -5.33 -4.89 10.33
CA LYS A 136 -5.06 -4.61 11.74
C LYS A 136 -3.62 -4.23 11.96
N GLU A 137 -3.40 -3.45 13.02
CA GLU A 137 -2.09 -3.12 13.55
C GLU A 137 -2.06 -3.33 15.04
N TRP A 138 -0.90 -3.69 15.57
CA TRP A 138 -0.64 -3.72 17.01
C TRP A 138 0.64 -2.99 17.32
N TYR A 139 0.57 -2.18 18.37
CA TYR A 139 1.68 -1.40 18.88
C TYR A 139 2.06 -1.90 20.28
N PRO A 140 3.13 -2.74 20.38
CA PRO A 140 3.70 -3.10 21.66
C PRO A 140 4.16 -1.85 22.40
N LYS A 141 3.81 -1.72 23.68
CA LYS A 141 4.38 -0.66 24.52
C LYS A 141 5.83 -1.00 24.80
N ASN A 142 6.74 -0.07 24.52
CA ASN A 142 8.11 -0.16 25.03
C ASN A 142 8.03 0.10 26.54
N GLU A 143 8.51 -0.84 27.35
CA GLU A 143 8.71 -0.65 28.79
C GLU A 143 9.80 0.37 29.06
#